data_b4c6ccd0e53aa6cb6fe8a5e94e478272
#
_entry.id   b4c6ccd0e53aa6cb6fe8a5e94e478272
#
_cell.length_a   1.000
_cell.length_b   1.000
_cell.length_c   1.000
_cell.angle_alpha   90.00
_cell.angle_beta   90.00
_cell.angle_gamma   90.00
#
_symmetry.space_group_name_H-M   'P 1'
#
loop_
_entity.id
_entity.type
_entity.pdbx_description
1 polymer ?
#
loop_
_entity_poly.entity_id
_entity_poly.type
_entity_poly.pdbx_seq_one_letter_code
_entity_poly.pdbx_strand_id
1 'polypeptide(L)'
;MKKRVLAMVLAAAMCMTMLPVMAADETEEIPISEEQKTAIDPDTAQIYESGDYLYYIREDETAGIYYYTGTDTSVVIPDELDGYQVTEIDERAFWVETMITDVVIPEGVEKIGSYAFASWEDGQFYETALKSVTIPSTVRVIGDHAFCGATELTSLTLPEGVEEIGWGAFAYCFGLQDFTIPASVTTIGDGSFAGCLSMEEIRVADGSEYFASYDGCLYDKALTRLYAVPAAKTSVVLPDTLTMIGNIAFEACYYINEVILPDGVTDIDVAAFMDSGITGIVIPDGVTELKDYTFLLCANLESVTIPASVATFGEDVFTETSEDLVLRVYEGSQAEAYAIENGIRYELIVDDDAVFSDISENDWFYNEVMYVNEKGLMTGMNATTFGPYETLSRAQFAVILHRMNETPEMTYMPTFPDVPSGYWFTDAVLWANKANIVTGYSNGYFGTSDAITREQMALMMYRYAKYKEYSVGGATDFSRFTDAWKVSSFAKEAMQWAVGNGIITGKSNGTILDPQGIASRAECAIIIKRFVEKYEN
;
A
#
# COMPACT_ATOMS: atom_id res chain seq x y z
N MET A 1 6.75 18.21 19.61
CA MET A 1 8.05 18.56 19.07
C MET A 1 9.08 17.41 19.24
N LYS A 2 9.44 16.97 20.46
CA LYS A 2 10.45 15.90 20.62
C LYS A 2 10.08 14.54 20.00
N LYS A 3 8.80 14.11 20.00
CA LYS A 3 8.36 12.86 19.35
C LYS A 3 8.39 12.96 17.82
N ARG A 4 8.10 14.14 17.25
CA ARG A 4 8.17 14.37 15.79
C ARG A 4 9.61 14.42 15.27
N VAL A 5 10.53 15.01 16.03
CA VAL A 5 11.96 15.00 15.68
C VAL A 5 12.52 13.57 15.76
N LEU A 6 12.09 12.75 16.72
CA LEU A 6 12.48 11.35 16.82
C LEU A 6 11.88 10.51 15.67
N ALA A 7 10.64 10.79 15.26
CA ALA A 7 10.01 10.15 14.09
C ALA A 7 10.73 10.51 12.79
N MET A 8 11.08 11.80 12.60
CA MET A 8 11.88 12.25 11.45
C MET A 8 13.27 11.57 11.40
N VAL A 9 13.93 11.42 12.55
CA VAL A 9 15.23 10.73 12.65
C VAL A 9 15.08 9.23 12.36
N LEU A 10 13.99 8.60 12.81
CA LEU A 10 13.69 7.20 12.51
C LEU A 10 13.31 6.99 11.03
N ALA A 11 12.49 7.86 10.45
CA ALA A 11 12.12 7.81 9.04
C ALA A 11 13.35 7.99 8.13
N ALA A 12 14.18 8.98 8.43
CA ALA A 12 15.43 9.20 7.71
C ALA A 12 16.41 8.02 7.87
N ALA A 13 16.54 7.46 9.09
CA ALA A 13 17.39 6.28 9.33
C ALA A 13 16.88 5.06 8.57
N MET A 14 15.56 4.85 8.51
CA MET A 14 14.95 3.75 7.77
C MET A 14 15.11 3.92 6.26
N CYS A 15 14.87 5.10 5.69
CA CYS A 15 15.12 5.37 4.27
C CYS A 15 16.55 4.99 3.86
N MET A 16 17.54 5.26 4.70
CA MET A 16 18.95 4.96 4.38
C MET A 16 19.37 3.52 4.68
N THR A 17 18.72 2.84 5.62
CA THR A 17 18.96 1.40 5.87
C THR A 17 18.27 0.49 4.86
N MET A 18 17.26 0.98 4.16
CA MET A 18 16.54 0.25 3.10
C MET A 18 17.36 0.15 1.79
N LEU A 19 18.32 1.03 1.55
CA LEU A 19 19.12 1.03 0.33
C LEU A 19 19.81 -0.31 -0.02
N PRO A 20 20.37 -1.10 0.93
CA PRO A 20 20.95 -2.40 0.60
C PRO A 20 19.92 -3.48 0.29
N VAL A 21 18.66 -3.34 0.72
CA VAL A 21 17.59 -4.33 0.51
C VAL A 21 16.89 -4.08 -0.82
N MET A 22 16.76 -2.81 -1.23
CA MET A 22 16.09 -2.45 -2.50
C MET A 22 16.97 -2.70 -3.74
N ALA A 23 18.29 -2.76 -3.59
CA ALA A 23 19.23 -3.09 -4.68
C ALA A 23 19.29 -4.60 -4.99
N ALA A 24 18.52 -5.43 -4.29
CA ALA A 24 18.56 -6.89 -4.42
C ALA A 24 17.39 -7.51 -5.21
N ASP A 25 16.46 -6.72 -5.74
CA ASP A 25 15.43 -7.26 -6.62
C ASP A 25 15.96 -7.28 -8.07
N GLU A 26 16.03 -8.49 -8.61
CA GLU A 26 16.60 -8.80 -9.91
C GLU A 26 15.82 -8.08 -11.04
N THR A 27 16.19 -6.84 -11.34
CA THR A 27 15.90 -6.26 -12.64
C THR A 27 16.98 -6.71 -13.61
N GLU A 28 16.56 -7.18 -14.79
CA GLU A 28 17.42 -7.54 -15.92
C GLU A 28 18.55 -6.51 -16.06
N GLU A 29 19.79 -6.99 -15.98
CA GLU A 29 21.00 -6.18 -16.21
C GLU A 29 20.85 -5.49 -17.58
N ILE A 30 20.56 -4.19 -17.55
CA ILE A 30 20.86 -3.32 -18.68
C ILE A 30 22.38 -3.40 -18.81
N PRO A 31 22.94 -3.87 -19.93
CA PRO A 31 24.39 -4.02 -20.04
C PRO A 31 25.04 -2.65 -19.91
N ILE A 32 25.66 -2.41 -18.77
CA ILE A 32 26.52 -1.25 -18.53
C ILE A 32 27.63 -1.33 -19.57
N SER A 33 27.77 -0.31 -20.43
CA SER A 33 28.79 -0.24 -21.45
C SER A 33 30.18 -0.33 -20.78
N GLU A 34 31.16 -0.95 -21.47
CA GLU A 34 32.53 -1.07 -20.95
C GLU A 34 33.20 0.28 -20.64
N GLU A 35 32.65 1.40 -21.11
CA GLU A 35 33.09 2.75 -20.81
C GLU A 35 32.70 3.24 -19.40
N GLN A 36 31.74 2.60 -18.72
CA GLN A 36 31.34 2.92 -17.33
C GLN A 36 32.15 2.16 -16.26
N LYS A 37 33.05 1.27 -16.64
CA LYS A 37 33.88 0.46 -15.71
C LYS A 37 35.20 1.08 -15.29
N THR A 38 35.49 2.30 -15.70
CA THR A 38 36.74 3.00 -15.35
C THR A 38 36.58 4.06 -14.26
N ALA A 39 35.72 3.82 -13.26
CA ALA A 39 35.85 4.56 -12.02
C ALA A 39 37.14 4.09 -11.34
N ILE A 40 38.10 4.99 -11.19
CA ILE A 40 39.30 4.74 -10.37
C ILE A 40 38.78 4.44 -8.97
N ASP A 41 39.11 3.27 -8.46
CA ASP A 41 38.88 2.89 -7.05
C ASP A 41 39.71 3.84 -6.17
N PRO A 42 39.10 4.80 -5.44
CA PRO A 42 39.84 5.78 -4.64
C PRO A 42 40.69 5.11 -3.54
N ASP A 43 40.35 3.88 -3.14
CA ASP A 43 41.13 3.11 -2.17
C ASP A 43 42.49 2.61 -2.74
N THR A 44 42.63 2.66 -4.07
CA THR A 44 43.86 2.25 -4.77
C THR A 44 44.60 3.41 -5.44
N ALA A 45 43.95 4.59 -5.55
CA ALA A 45 44.55 5.78 -6.16
C ALA A 45 45.59 6.42 -5.25
N GLN A 46 46.63 7.02 -5.85
CA GLN A 46 47.58 7.85 -5.12
C GLN A 46 46.94 9.18 -4.77
N ILE A 47 46.82 9.47 -3.46
CA ILE A 47 46.28 10.76 -2.96
C ILE A 47 47.43 11.77 -2.84
N TYR A 48 47.15 12.98 -3.31
CA TYR A 48 48.02 14.15 -3.24
C TYR A 48 47.39 15.22 -2.34
N GLU A 49 48.21 16.16 -1.84
CA GLU A 49 47.76 17.29 -1.00
C GLU A 49 48.14 18.61 -1.67
N SER A 50 47.19 19.52 -1.80
CA SER A 50 47.41 20.89 -2.29
C SER A 50 46.52 21.87 -1.49
N GLY A 51 47.18 22.65 -0.62
CA GLY A 51 46.48 23.54 0.32
C GLY A 51 45.59 22.73 1.28
N ASP A 52 44.31 23.06 1.31
CA ASP A 52 43.31 22.40 2.14
C ASP A 52 42.59 21.24 1.43
N TYR A 53 43.14 20.74 0.32
CA TYR A 53 42.49 19.71 -0.49
C TYR A 53 43.38 18.47 -0.60
N LEU A 54 42.80 17.30 -0.34
CA LEU A 54 43.29 16.00 -0.77
C LEU A 54 42.65 15.69 -2.12
N TYR A 55 43.46 15.30 -3.11
CA TYR A 55 42.98 15.02 -4.45
C TYR A 55 43.70 13.84 -5.09
N TYR A 56 43.15 13.28 -6.14
CA TYR A 56 43.78 12.27 -6.97
C TYR A 56 43.78 12.71 -8.44
N ILE A 57 44.69 12.14 -9.23
CA ILE A 57 44.79 12.40 -10.66
C ILE A 57 44.06 11.30 -11.40
N ARG A 58 43.11 11.71 -12.23
CA ARG A 58 42.30 10.86 -13.07
C ARG A 58 43.08 10.42 -14.34
N GLU A 59 42.54 9.41 -15.05
CA GLU A 59 43.15 8.89 -16.29
C GLU A 59 43.26 9.94 -17.41
N ASP A 60 42.33 10.90 -17.41
CA ASP A 60 42.28 12.01 -18.36
C ASP A 60 43.20 13.20 -17.98
N GLU A 61 44.12 13.00 -17.01
CA GLU A 61 45.02 14.02 -16.49
C GLU A 61 44.29 15.21 -15.82
N THR A 62 43.08 15.02 -15.29
CA THR A 62 42.34 15.98 -14.47
C THR A 62 42.41 15.60 -12.99
N ALA A 63 41.94 16.47 -12.08
CA ALA A 63 41.88 16.24 -10.64
C ALA A 63 40.46 15.93 -10.16
N GLY A 64 40.35 14.92 -9.30
CA GLY A 64 39.15 14.68 -8.47
C GLY A 64 39.46 15.07 -7.02
N ILE A 65 38.60 15.92 -6.41
CA ILE A 65 38.75 16.26 -4.98
C ILE A 65 38.27 15.09 -4.15
N TYR A 66 39.21 14.48 -3.42
CA TYR A 66 38.94 13.34 -2.53
C TYR A 66 38.38 13.79 -1.18
N TYR A 67 39.00 14.83 -0.56
CA TYR A 67 38.56 15.36 0.73
C TYR A 67 39.03 16.77 0.97
N TYR A 68 38.19 17.58 1.65
CA TYR A 68 38.49 18.93 2.11
C TYR A 68 38.97 18.88 3.58
N THR A 69 40.14 19.43 3.89
CA THR A 69 40.74 19.43 5.23
C THR A 69 40.72 20.83 5.88
N GLY A 70 40.19 21.84 5.18
CA GLY A 70 40.19 23.23 5.64
C GLY A 70 39.13 23.48 6.73
N THR A 71 39.17 24.69 7.29
CA THR A 71 38.26 25.13 8.35
C THR A 71 37.48 26.40 7.99
N ASP A 72 37.50 26.82 6.71
CA ASP A 72 36.84 28.00 6.25
C ASP A 72 35.31 27.81 6.22
N THR A 73 34.59 28.85 6.60
CA THR A 73 33.11 28.84 6.53
C THR A 73 32.57 29.20 5.15
N SER A 74 33.39 29.83 4.29
CA SER A 74 33.07 30.12 2.92
C SER A 74 34.16 29.60 2.00
N VAL A 75 33.85 28.59 1.20
CA VAL A 75 34.81 27.85 0.41
C VAL A 75 34.64 28.16 -1.05
N VAL A 76 35.71 28.63 -1.68
CA VAL A 76 35.80 28.74 -3.14
C VAL A 76 36.72 27.62 -3.60
N ILE A 77 36.14 26.60 -4.20
CA ILE A 77 36.90 25.47 -4.72
C ILE A 77 37.78 25.95 -5.87
N PRO A 78 39.09 25.66 -5.87
CA PRO A 78 39.97 26.06 -6.96
C PRO A 78 39.64 25.29 -8.25
N ASP A 79 39.81 25.96 -9.40
CA ASP A 79 39.63 25.38 -10.73
C ASP A 79 40.82 24.44 -11.12
N GLU A 80 41.94 24.56 -10.41
CA GLU A 80 43.18 23.79 -10.66
C GLU A 80 43.87 23.46 -9.34
N LEU A 81 44.38 22.22 -9.21
CA LEU A 81 45.22 21.74 -8.12
C LEU A 81 46.55 21.25 -8.71
N ASP A 82 47.66 21.91 -8.37
CA ASP A 82 49.04 21.58 -8.80
C ASP A 82 49.21 21.42 -10.33
N GLY A 83 48.38 22.14 -11.12
CA GLY A 83 48.42 22.12 -12.60
C GLY A 83 47.40 21.17 -13.22
N TYR A 84 46.60 20.50 -12.41
CA TYR A 84 45.51 19.61 -12.87
C TYR A 84 44.18 20.30 -12.70
N GLN A 85 43.37 20.38 -13.77
CA GLN A 85 42.05 20.97 -13.74
C GLN A 85 41.12 20.13 -12.86
N VAL A 86 40.35 20.75 -11.95
CA VAL A 86 39.39 20.07 -11.10
C VAL A 86 38.10 19.79 -11.91
N THR A 87 37.78 18.53 -12.09
CA THR A 87 36.59 18.09 -12.86
C THR A 87 35.59 17.29 -12.04
N GLU A 88 35.99 16.81 -10.86
CA GLU A 88 35.13 16.00 -10.01
C GLU A 88 35.29 16.38 -8.52
N ILE A 89 34.15 16.46 -7.82
CA ILE A 89 34.06 16.43 -6.38
C ILE A 89 33.64 15.02 -6.03
N ASP A 90 34.49 14.26 -5.35
CA ASP A 90 34.28 12.84 -5.11
C ASP A 90 33.24 12.57 -4.02
N GLU A 91 32.91 11.30 -3.83
CA GLU A 91 32.05 10.85 -2.75
C GLU A 91 32.54 11.37 -1.40
N ARG A 92 31.64 12.00 -0.62
CA ARG A 92 31.93 12.51 0.74
C ARG A 92 33.05 13.54 0.83
N ALA A 93 33.43 14.22 -0.25
CA ALA A 93 34.57 15.15 -0.27
C ALA A 93 34.45 16.31 0.75
N PHE A 94 33.24 16.79 1.05
CA PHE A 94 32.93 17.82 2.07
C PHE A 94 31.99 17.27 3.16
N TRP A 95 32.01 15.96 3.38
CA TRP A 95 31.11 15.28 4.29
C TRP A 95 31.38 15.65 5.75
N VAL A 96 30.30 15.94 6.51
CA VAL A 96 30.37 16.34 7.94
C VAL A 96 31.08 17.68 8.21
N GLU A 97 31.40 18.47 7.17
CA GLU A 97 31.95 19.81 7.36
C GLU A 97 30.83 20.80 7.76
N THR A 98 30.44 20.71 9.04
CA THR A 98 29.27 21.37 9.61
C THR A 98 29.37 22.90 9.68
N MET A 99 30.57 23.47 9.46
CA MET A 99 30.82 24.90 9.59
C MET A 99 30.77 25.65 8.25
N ILE A 100 30.74 24.93 7.13
CA ILE A 100 30.69 25.57 5.80
C ILE A 100 29.31 26.16 5.59
N THR A 101 29.26 27.47 5.28
CA THR A 101 28.04 28.20 4.99
C THR A 101 27.82 28.45 3.50
N ASP A 102 28.89 28.60 2.76
CA ASP A 102 28.86 28.98 1.35
C ASP A 102 29.89 28.21 0.55
N VAL A 103 29.48 27.67 -0.60
CA VAL A 103 30.37 26.93 -1.50
C VAL A 103 30.25 27.50 -2.92
N VAL A 104 31.36 27.81 -3.54
CA VAL A 104 31.46 28.12 -4.95
C VAL A 104 32.22 27.04 -5.67
N ILE A 105 31.53 26.28 -6.52
CA ILE A 105 32.11 25.24 -7.37
C ILE A 105 32.57 25.90 -8.67
N PRO A 106 33.82 25.66 -9.12
CA PRO A 106 34.38 26.32 -10.31
C PRO A 106 33.84 25.70 -11.60
N GLU A 107 33.93 26.48 -12.69
CA GLU A 107 33.76 25.93 -14.04
C GLU A 107 34.84 24.87 -14.30
N GLY A 108 34.45 23.80 -14.97
CA GLY A 108 35.28 22.61 -15.19
C GLY A 108 34.82 21.39 -14.41
N VAL A 109 34.17 21.60 -13.25
CA VAL A 109 33.58 20.48 -12.49
C VAL A 109 32.36 19.94 -13.26
N GLU A 110 32.40 18.66 -13.57
CA GLU A 110 31.36 17.93 -14.31
C GLU A 110 30.51 17.04 -13.41
N LYS A 111 31.06 16.59 -12.27
CA LYS A 111 30.37 15.68 -11.34
C LYS A 111 30.53 16.14 -9.88
N ILE A 112 29.41 16.09 -9.16
CA ILE A 112 29.31 16.19 -7.71
C ILE A 112 28.97 14.78 -7.21
N GLY A 113 29.86 14.16 -6.46
CA GLY A 113 29.75 12.77 -6.00
C GLY A 113 28.68 12.56 -4.95
N SER A 114 28.43 11.31 -4.65
CA SER A 114 27.46 10.91 -3.65
C SER A 114 27.87 11.40 -2.25
N TYR A 115 26.91 11.91 -1.48
CA TYR A 115 27.15 12.47 -0.14
C TYR A 115 28.16 13.62 -0.09
N ALA A 116 28.52 14.25 -1.20
CA ALA A 116 29.61 15.23 -1.27
C ALA A 116 29.49 16.36 -0.24
N PHE A 117 28.28 16.86 0.01
CA PHE A 117 27.95 17.91 0.98
C PHE A 117 26.88 17.44 2.01
N ALA A 118 26.74 16.15 2.21
CA ALA A 118 25.76 15.60 3.13
C ALA A 118 26.15 15.80 4.59
N SER A 119 25.16 15.90 5.46
CA SER A 119 25.34 16.05 6.92
C SER A 119 24.87 14.82 7.71
N TRP A 120 24.92 13.66 7.11
CA TRP A 120 24.40 12.42 7.68
C TRP A 120 25.51 11.39 7.90
N GLU A 121 25.58 10.80 9.11
CA GLU A 121 26.50 9.70 9.44
C GLU A 121 25.84 8.71 10.41
N ASP A 122 25.97 7.41 10.13
CA ASP A 122 25.55 6.30 10.99
C ASP A 122 24.12 6.43 11.58
N GLY A 123 23.16 6.90 10.78
CA GLY A 123 21.79 7.07 11.23
C GLY A 123 21.55 8.37 12.02
N GLN A 124 22.47 9.31 12.03
CA GLN A 124 22.33 10.60 12.70
C GLN A 124 22.51 11.77 11.73
N PHE A 125 21.60 12.75 11.83
CA PHE A 125 21.78 14.05 11.20
C PHE A 125 22.75 14.88 12.00
N TYR A 126 23.71 15.48 11.30
CA TYR A 126 24.50 16.58 11.80
C TYR A 126 23.94 17.87 11.20
N GLU A 127 23.71 18.87 12.03
CA GLU A 127 23.27 20.18 11.52
C GLU A 127 24.38 20.77 10.65
N THR A 128 24.11 20.99 9.37
CA THR A 128 25.02 21.73 8.48
C THR A 128 24.63 23.18 8.41
N ALA A 129 25.64 24.05 8.39
CA ALA A 129 25.43 25.47 8.22
C ALA A 129 25.28 25.90 6.74
N LEU A 130 25.28 24.97 5.78
CA LEU A 130 25.28 25.24 4.34
C LEU A 130 24.04 26.02 3.91
N LYS A 131 24.23 27.25 3.45
CA LYS A 131 23.19 28.21 3.06
C LYS A 131 23.13 28.46 1.57
N SER A 132 24.29 28.40 0.92
CA SER A 132 24.38 28.66 -0.52
C SER A 132 25.41 27.77 -1.20
N VAL A 133 25.07 27.31 -2.39
CA VAL A 133 25.96 26.61 -3.30
C VAL A 133 25.79 27.21 -4.69
N THR A 134 26.93 27.59 -5.30
CA THR A 134 26.96 27.99 -6.71
C THR A 134 27.44 26.82 -7.54
N ILE A 135 26.57 26.29 -8.38
CA ILE A 135 26.84 25.16 -9.28
C ILE A 135 27.15 25.71 -10.68
N PRO A 136 28.28 25.35 -11.27
CA PRO A 136 28.69 25.88 -12.59
C PRO A 136 27.95 25.18 -13.74
N SER A 137 28.00 25.81 -14.93
CA SER A 137 27.30 25.28 -16.12
C SER A 137 27.90 23.99 -16.67
N THR A 138 29.05 23.58 -16.20
CA THR A 138 29.73 22.34 -16.61
C THR A 138 29.24 21.09 -15.90
N VAL A 139 28.53 21.21 -14.73
CA VAL A 139 28.03 20.06 -13.98
C VAL A 139 26.96 19.32 -14.78
N ARG A 140 27.16 18.02 -14.89
CA ARG A 140 26.26 17.04 -15.55
C ARG A 140 25.58 16.12 -14.55
N VAL A 141 26.29 15.70 -13.49
CA VAL A 141 25.83 14.68 -12.54
C VAL A 141 25.86 15.24 -11.13
N ILE A 142 24.74 15.12 -10.42
CA ILE A 142 24.61 15.30 -8.99
C ILE A 142 24.33 13.92 -8.39
N GLY A 143 25.26 13.38 -7.61
CA GLY A 143 25.21 12.02 -7.07
C GLY A 143 24.16 11.83 -5.98
N ASP A 144 24.03 10.58 -5.55
CA ASP A 144 23.10 10.20 -4.51
C ASP A 144 23.37 10.95 -3.20
N HIS A 145 22.33 11.49 -2.59
CA HIS A 145 22.43 12.22 -1.32
C HIS A 145 23.43 13.39 -1.33
N ALA A 146 23.81 13.93 -2.48
CA ALA A 146 24.88 14.91 -2.58
C ALA A 146 24.72 16.11 -1.64
N PHE A 147 23.49 16.57 -1.40
CA PHE A 147 23.16 17.68 -0.50
C PHE A 147 22.18 17.26 0.62
N CYS A 148 22.05 15.96 0.87
CA CYS A 148 21.11 15.45 1.85
C CYS A 148 21.37 16.07 3.24
N GLY A 149 20.29 16.60 3.88
CA GLY A 149 20.37 17.20 5.19
C GLY A 149 20.96 18.63 5.22
N ALA A 150 21.09 19.32 4.07
CA ALA A 150 21.45 20.72 4.03
C ALA A 150 20.26 21.59 4.51
N THR A 151 20.01 21.58 5.83
CA THR A 151 18.78 22.11 6.45
C THR A 151 18.64 23.63 6.35
N GLU A 152 19.77 24.37 6.25
CA GLU A 152 19.80 25.82 6.13
C GLU A 152 19.80 26.30 4.66
N LEU A 153 19.87 25.39 3.68
CA LEU A 153 19.84 25.73 2.26
C LEU A 153 18.41 26.15 1.86
N THR A 154 18.23 27.45 1.58
CA THR A 154 16.90 28.00 1.31
C THR A 154 16.56 28.10 -0.18
N SER A 155 17.56 28.10 -1.04
CA SER A 155 17.40 28.12 -2.49
C SER A 155 18.62 27.52 -3.18
N LEU A 156 18.40 26.83 -4.28
CA LEU A 156 19.44 26.28 -5.13
C LEU A 156 18.97 26.38 -6.58
N THR A 157 19.87 26.86 -7.45
CA THR A 157 19.61 26.89 -8.88
C THR A 157 20.52 25.91 -9.59
N LEU A 158 19.92 24.96 -10.29
CA LEU A 158 20.66 24.06 -11.18
C LEU A 158 20.84 24.73 -12.56
N PRO A 159 22.05 24.69 -13.14
CA PRO A 159 22.28 25.18 -14.48
C PRO A 159 21.66 24.24 -15.54
N GLU A 160 21.33 24.79 -16.70
CA GLU A 160 21.08 23.99 -17.89
C GLU A 160 22.35 23.22 -18.24
N GLY A 161 22.25 21.91 -18.32
CA GLY A 161 23.39 21.04 -18.52
C GLY A 161 23.46 19.88 -17.52
N VAL A 162 22.78 20.01 -16.35
CA VAL A 162 22.60 18.87 -15.43
C VAL A 162 21.72 17.84 -16.11
N GLU A 163 22.20 16.62 -16.19
CA GLU A 163 21.56 15.48 -16.85
C GLU A 163 21.02 14.47 -15.86
N GLU A 164 21.68 14.33 -14.71
CA GLU A 164 21.35 13.34 -13.68
C GLU A 164 21.28 13.97 -12.29
N ILE A 165 20.20 13.65 -11.55
CA ILE A 165 20.00 13.93 -10.13
C ILE A 165 19.84 12.58 -9.44
N GLY A 166 20.76 12.24 -8.55
CA GLY A 166 20.80 10.96 -7.86
C GLY A 166 19.69 10.79 -6.82
N TRP A 167 19.61 9.59 -6.27
CA TRP A 167 18.67 9.22 -5.23
C TRP A 167 18.87 10.09 -3.97
N GLY A 168 17.77 10.63 -3.42
CA GLY A 168 17.83 11.46 -2.21
C GLY A 168 18.72 12.71 -2.30
N ALA A 169 19.10 13.16 -3.50
CA ALA A 169 20.14 14.19 -3.69
C ALA A 169 19.90 15.47 -2.88
N PHE A 170 18.66 15.86 -2.65
CA PHE A 170 18.24 17.03 -1.85
C PHE A 170 17.32 16.63 -0.70
N ALA A 171 17.30 15.36 -0.31
CA ALA A 171 16.45 14.91 0.77
C ALA A 171 16.76 15.67 2.07
N TYR A 172 15.72 15.99 2.85
CA TYR A 172 15.82 16.70 4.14
C TYR A 172 16.47 18.09 4.07
N CYS A 173 16.47 18.74 2.91
CA CYS A 173 16.78 20.15 2.78
C CYS A 173 15.61 20.99 3.29
N PHE A 174 15.45 21.09 4.63
CA PHE A 174 14.27 21.68 5.28
C PHE A 174 13.98 23.12 4.91
N GLY A 175 15.03 23.89 4.58
CA GLY A 175 14.92 25.31 4.20
C GLY A 175 14.52 25.56 2.75
N LEU A 176 14.64 24.53 1.88
CA LEU A 176 14.44 24.69 0.44
C LEU A 176 12.95 24.93 0.12
N GLN A 177 12.64 26.07 -0.52
CA GLN A 177 11.25 26.51 -0.72
C GLN A 177 10.70 26.16 -2.10
N ASP A 178 11.48 26.48 -3.15
CA ASP A 178 11.12 26.23 -4.54
C ASP A 178 12.26 25.52 -5.24
N PHE A 179 11.93 24.70 -6.23
CA PHE A 179 12.95 24.05 -7.03
C PHE A 179 12.54 24.00 -8.50
N THR A 180 13.50 24.24 -9.39
CA THR A 180 13.27 24.12 -10.84
C THR A 180 14.21 23.07 -11.42
N ILE A 181 13.64 22.03 -11.99
CA ILE A 181 14.34 20.98 -12.73
C ILE A 181 14.70 21.54 -14.11
N PRO A 182 15.97 21.58 -14.50
CA PRO A 182 16.39 22.01 -15.85
C PRO A 182 15.82 21.08 -16.94
N ALA A 183 15.67 21.62 -18.15
CA ALA A 183 15.15 20.84 -19.28
C ALA A 183 16.12 19.71 -19.72
N SER A 184 17.40 19.86 -19.40
CA SER A 184 18.46 18.89 -19.71
C SER A 184 18.40 17.63 -18.86
N VAL A 185 17.70 17.62 -17.71
CA VAL A 185 17.65 16.48 -16.80
C VAL A 185 16.90 15.32 -17.44
N THR A 186 17.57 14.17 -17.51
CA THR A 186 17.05 12.92 -18.09
C THR A 186 16.73 11.88 -17.04
N THR A 187 17.37 11.96 -15.86
CA THR A 187 17.22 11.00 -14.76
C THR A 187 17.08 11.72 -13.42
N ILE A 188 16.10 11.31 -12.62
CA ILE A 188 15.92 11.75 -11.23
C ILE A 188 15.70 10.50 -10.38
N GLY A 189 16.55 10.31 -9.39
CA GLY A 189 16.39 9.24 -8.41
C GLY A 189 15.22 9.47 -7.46
N ASP A 190 14.62 8.40 -6.97
CA ASP A 190 13.52 8.48 -6.02
C ASP A 190 13.95 9.20 -4.73
N GLY A 191 12.99 9.82 -4.05
CA GLY A 191 13.25 10.52 -2.80
C GLY A 191 14.14 11.77 -2.91
N SER A 192 14.48 12.23 -4.13
CA SER A 192 15.39 13.38 -4.31
C SER A 192 14.96 14.63 -3.55
N PHE A 193 13.67 14.79 -3.25
CA PHE A 193 13.09 15.91 -2.51
C PHE A 193 12.33 15.49 -1.26
N ALA A 194 12.53 14.26 -0.79
CA ALA A 194 11.89 13.74 0.41
C ALA A 194 12.19 14.61 1.64
N GLY A 195 11.19 14.87 2.46
CA GLY A 195 11.35 15.63 3.69
C GLY A 195 11.74 17.11 3.55
N CYS A 196 11.65 17.70 2.36
CA CYS A 196 11.88 19.15 2.15
C CYS A 196 10.72 19.98 2.72
N LEU A 197 10.70 20.20 4.05
CA LEU A 197 9.53 20.70 4.79
C LEU A 197 9.03 22.10 4.42
N SER A 198 9.89 22.93 3.81
CA SER A 198 9.51 24.27 3.35
C SER A 198 9.15 24.32 1.87
N MET A 199 9.27 23.19 1.15
CA MET A 199 9.06 23.17 -0.30
C MET A 199 7.58 23.27 -0.64
N GLU A 200 7.24 24.31 -1.41
CA GLU A 200 5.86 24.59 -1.84
C GLU A 200 5.59 24.09 -3.26
N GLU A 201 6.62 24.11 -4.13
CA GLU A 201 6.47 23.78 -5.55
C GLU A 201 7.77 23.21 -6.15
N ILE A 202 7.62 22.18 -7.00
CA ILE A 202 8.66 21.70 -7.91
C ILE A 202 8.23 22.04 -9.34
N ARG A 203 9.03 22.87 -10.02
CA ARG A 203 8.83 23.24 -11.41
C ARG A 203 9.75 22.44 -12.33
N VAL A 204 9.30 22.19 -13.52
CA VAL A 204 10.11 21.63 -14.60
C VAL A 204 10.22 22.67 -15.70
N ALA A 205 11.44 22.96 -16.16
CA ALA A 205 11.69 23.96 -17.19
C ALA A 205 11.02 23.57 -18.52
N ASP A 206 10.60 24.59 -19.29
CA ASP A 206 10.04 24.39 -20.61
C ASP A 206 11.02 23.65 -21.53
N GLY A 207 10.50 22.69 -22.28
CA GLY A 207 11.30 21.88 -23.21
C GLY A 207 11.86 20.57 -22.64
N SER A 208 11.66 20.27 -21.37
CA SER A 208 11.99 18.93 -20.83
C SER A 208 11.25 17.83 -21.60
N GLU A 209 11.98 16.78 -21.98
CA GLU A 209 11.44 15.60 -22.66
C GLU A 209 11.09 14.46 -21.71
N TYR A 210 11.59 14.48 -20.47
CA TYR A 210 11.49 13.36 -19.51
C TYR A 210 10.56 13.63 -18.33
N PHE A 211 10.48 14.89 -17.89
CA PHE A 211 9.72 15.26 -16.70
C PHE A 211 8.70 16.35 -16.98
N ALA A 212 7.72 16.45 -16.09
CA ALA A 212 6.70 17.48 -16.10
C ALA A 212 6.33 17.87 -14.66
N SER A 213 5.88 19.12 -14.48
CA SER A 213 5.23 19.57 -13.26
C SER A 213 3.72 19.63 -13.48
N TYR A 214 2.95 19.05 -12.56
CA TYR A 214 1.50 19.17 -12.52
C TYR A 214 1.06 19.43 -11.08
N ASP A 215 0.23 20.43 -10.86
CA ASP A 215 -0.14 20.92 -9.52
C ASP A 215 1.07 21.15 -8.58
N GLY A 216 2.21 21.59 -9.14
CA GLY A 216 3.45 21.84 -8.38
C GLY A 216 4.20 20.59 -7.92
N CYS A 217 3.77 19.39 -8.30
CA CYS A 217 4.43 18.14 -8.00
C CYS A 217 5.24 17.63 -9.20
N LEU A 218 6.21 16.76 -8.96
CA LEU A 218 7.11 16.23 -9.98
C LEU A 218 6.60 14.88 -10.52
N TYR A 219 6.49 14.80 -11.84
CA TYR A 219 6.07 13.61 -12.59
C TYR A 219 7.02 13.26 -13.72
N ASP A 220 6.87 12.04 -14.26
CA ASP A 220 7.36 11.73 -15.60
C ASP A 220 6.62 12.58 -16.65
N LYS A 221 7.16 12.66 -17.86
CA LYS A 221 6.61 13.47 -18.95
C LYS A 221 5.17 13.13 -19.31
N ALA A 222 4.79 11.87 -19.18
CA ALA A 222 3.46 11.36 -19.51
C ALA A 222 2.43 11.56 -18.38
N LEU A 223 2.84 12.05 -17.21
CA LEU A 223 2.04 12.16 -15.98
C LEU A 223 1.49 10.79 -15.52
N THR A 224 2.29 9.73 -15.71
CA THR A 224 1.93 8.36 -15.32
C THR A 224 2.61 7.91 -14.03
N ARG A 225 3.76 8.50 -13.68
CA ARG A 225 4.48 8.26 -12.43
C ARG A 225 4.67 9.56 -11.65
N LEU A 226 4.27 9.56 -10.39
CA LEU A 226 4.55 10.63 -9.43
C LEU A 226 5.90 10.35 -8.75
N TYR A 227 6.85 11.29 -8.81
CA TYR A 227 8.15 11.20 -8.15
C TYR A 227 8.20 11.88 -6.78
N ALA A 228 7.60 13.07 -6.67
CA ALA A 228 7.63 13.82 -5.42
C ALA A 228 6.46 14.81 -5.30
N VAL A 229 5.92 14.88 -4.09
CA VAL A 229 4.98 15.92 -3.64
C VAL A 229 5.71 16.85 -2.70
N PRO A 230 5.72 18.18 -2.94
CA PRO A 230 6.32 19.14 -2.02
C PRO A 230 5.69 19.08 -0.62
N ALA A 231 6.54 18.95 0.41
CA ALA A 231 6.07 18.66 1.78
C ALA A 231 5.31 19.82 2.45
N ALA A 232 5.45 21.06 1.98
CA ALA A 232 4.70 22.21 2.48
C ALA A 232 3.29 22.34 1.87
N LYS A 233 2.94 21.54 0.85
CA LYS A 233 1.58 21.57 0.27
C LYS A 233 0.52 21.15 1.29
N THR A 234 -0.64 21.81 1.21
CA THR A 234 -1.81 21.52 2.05
C THR A 234 -2.87 20.69 1.33
N SER A 235 -2.74 20.54 0.02
CA SER A 235 -3.61 19.73 -0.84
C SER A 235 -2.87 19.34 -2.11
N VAL A 236 -3.29 18.29 -2.76
CA VAL A 236 -2.75 17.84 -4.04
C VAL A 236 -3.87 17.40 -4.97
N VAL A 237 -3.72 17.72 -6.25
CA VAL A 237 -4.58 17.21 -7.33
C VAL A 237 -3.73 16.28 -8.19
N LEU A 238 -4.14 15.00 -8.26
CA LEU A 238 -3.45 14.00 -9.07
C LEU A 238 -4.07 13.91 -10.46
N PRO A 239 -3.29 13.75 -11.55
CA PRO A 239 -3.82 13.63 -12.90
C PRO A 239 -4.50 12.26 -13.12
N ASP A 240 -5.58 12.23 -13.92
CA ASP A 240 -6.31 10.98 -14.25
C ASP A 240 -5.45 9.96 -15.01
N THR A 241 -4.32 10.39 -15.59
CA THR A 241 -3.37 9.51 -16.29
C THR A 241 -2.43 8.75 -15.34
N LEU A 242 -2.45 9.08 -14.05
CA LEU A 242 -1.53 8.49 -13.07
C LEU A 242 -1.78 7.01 -12.90
N THR A 243 -0.71 6.22 -12.96
CA THR A 243 -0.74 4.77 -12.76
C THR A 243 0.16 4.29 -11.63
N MET A 244 1.14 5.13 -11.23
CA MET A 244 2.12 4.77 -10.21
C MET A 244 2.38 5.93 -9.24
N ILE A 245 2.30 5.65 -7.95
CA ILE A 245 2.84 6.49 -6.88
C ILE A 245 4.25 6.00 -6.59
N GLY A 246 5.25 6.86 -6.81
CA GLY A 246 6.66 6.50 -6.64
C GLY A 246 7.08 6.30 -5.20
N ASN A 247 8.27 5.74 -5.05
CA ASN A 247 8.91 5.51 -3.76
C ASN A 247 9.04 6.82 -2.98
N ILE A 248 8.59 6.81 -1.70
CA ILE A 248 8.62 7.97 -0.78
C ILE A 248 8.02 9.26 -1.36
N ALA A 249 7.09 9.17 -2.33
CA ALA A 249 6.57 10.34 -3.03
C ALA A 249 5.81 11.33 -2.14
N PHE A 250 5.18 10.87 -1.05
CA PHE A 250 4.46 11.69 -0.06
C PHE A 250 5.17 11.75 1.31
N GLU A 251 6.45 11.39 1.38
CA GLU A 251 7.17 11.41 2.67
C GLU A 251 7.14 12.80 3.31
N ALA A 252 6.82 12.81 4.62
CA ALA A 252 6.75 14.01 5.44
C ALA A 252 5.76 15.11 4.94
N CYS A 253 4.81 14.75 4.08
CA CYS A 253 3.73 15.65 3.65
C CYS A 253 2.71 15.86 4.78
N TYR A 254 3.12 16.49 5.88
CA TYR A 254 2.33 16.60 7.13
C TYR A 254 1.05 17.41 7.02
N TYR A 255 0.93 18.27 6.01
CA TYR A 255 -0.20 19.21 5.86
C TYR A 255 -1.27 18.70 4.90
N ILE A 256 -1.02 17.59 4.20
CA ILE A 256 -2.00 16.94 3.34
C ILE A 256 -2.78 15.92 4.17
N ASN A 257 -4.06 16.19 4.40
CA ASN A 257 -4.92 15.31 5.18
C ASN A 257 -5.71 14.32 4.32
N GLU A 258 -5.93 14.66 3.04
CA GLU A 258 -6.71 13.86 2.10
C GLU A 258 -6.01 13.75 0.76
N VAL A 259 -5.94 12.54 0.23
CA VAL A 259 -5.44 12.23 -1.11
C VAL A 259 -6.45 11.37 -1.83
N ILE A 260 -6.92 11.85 -3.00
CA ILE A 260 -7.82 11.08 -3.86
C ILE A 260 -6.95 10.45 -4.95
N LEU A 261 -6.79 9.13 -4.89
CA LEU A 261 -6.08 8.37 -5.91
C LEU A 261 -6.99 8.16 -7.13
N PRO A 262 -6.53 8.45 -8.36
CA PRO A 262 -7.26 8.10 -9.57
C PRO A 262 -7.45 6.57 -9.71
N ASP A 263 -8.57 6.14 -10.31
CA ASP A 263 -8.87 4.72 -10.55
C ASP A 263 -7.81 4.00 -11.41
N GLY A 264 -7.03 4.76 -12.19
CA GLY A 264 -5.93 4.26 -13.03
C GLY A 264 -4.69 3.80 -12.25
N VAL A 265 -4.58 4.13 -10.96
CA VAL A 265 -3.42 3.73 -10.14
C VAL A 265 -3.43 2.23 -9.91
N THR A 266 -2.34 1.58 -10.29
CA THR A 266 -2.12 0.14 -10.15
C THR A 266 -0.90 -0.21 -9.30
N ASP A 267 -0.02 0.76 -9.06
CA ASP A 267 1.21 0.57 -8.31
C ASP A 267 1.39 1.68 -7.26
N ILE A 268 1.58 1.29 -6.01
CA ILE A 268 1.95 2.14 -4.88
C ILE A 268 3.29 1.61 -4.38
N ASP A 269 4.35 2.37 -4.62
CA ASP A 269 5.70 1.93 -4.35
C ASP A 269 6.05 1.96 -2.85
N VAL A 270 7.21 1.39 -2.52
CA VAL A 270 7.70 1.27 -1.14
C VAL A 270 7.69 2.62 -0.44
N ALA A 271 7.21 2.65 0.80
CA ALA A 271 7.16 3.84 1.65
C ALA A 271 6.45 5.06 1.02
N ALA A 272 5.58 4.85 0.01
CA ALA A 272 4.98 5.93 -0.79
C ALA A 272 4.32 7.05 0.03
N PHE A 273 3.71 6.71 1.17
CA PHE A 273 3.04 7.64 2.09
C PHE A 273 3.70 7.71 3.48
N MET A 274 4.93 7.20 3.62
CA MET A 274 5.61 7.15 4.91
C MET A 274 5.65 8.52 5.60
N ASP A 275 5.34 8.54 6.92
CA ASP A 275 5.35 9.75 7.77
C ASP A 275 4.52 10.91 7.21
N SER A 276 3.45 10.61 6.44
CA SER A 276 2.54 11.63 5.89
C SER A 276 1.42 12.00 6.86
N GLY A 277 0.79 13.17 6.60
CA GLY A 277 -0.30 13.70 7.41
C GLY A 277 -1.69 13.18 7.09
N ILE A 278 -1.83 12.23 6.16
CA ILE A 278 -3.12 11.76 5.70
C ILE A 278 -3.95 11.16 6.83
N THR A 279 -5.25 11.44 6.82
CA THR A 279 -6.21 10.90 7.80
C THR A 279 -7.01 9.73 7.25
N GLY A 280 -7.11 9.63 5.94
CA GLY A 280 -7.79 8.51 5.28
C GLY A 280 -7.43 8.42 3.81
N ILE A 281 -7.54 7.21 3.26
CA ILE A 281 -7.28 6.94 1.85
C ILE A 281 -8.12 5.76 1.35
N VAL A 282 -8.50 5.82 0.08
CA VAL A 282 -9.14 4.70 -0.64
C VAL A 282 -8.14 4.17 -1.65
N ILE A 283 -7.80 2.90 -1.53
CA ILE A 283 -6.90 2.21 -2.46
C ILE A 283 -7.71 1.78 -3.69
N PRO A 284 -7.28 2.14 -4.93
CA PRO A 284 -7.98 1.74 -6.15
C PRO A 284 -7.97 0.23 -6.41
N ASP A 285 -9.01 -0.27 -7.10
CA ASP A 285 -9.17 -1.69 -7.45
C ASP A 285 -8.04 -2.26 -8.33
N GLY A 286 -7.26 -1.40 -9.01
CA GLY A 286 -6.09 -1.79 -9.80
C GLY A 286 -4.88 -2.23 -8.98
N VAL A 287 -4.83 -1.85 -7.69
CA VAL A 287 -3.71 -2.18 -6.81
C VAL A 287 -3.84 -3.61 -6.31
N THR A 288 -2.78 -4.40 -6.44
CA THR A 288 -2.74 -5.81 -6.03
C THR A 288 -1.83 -6.08 -4.83
N GLU A 289 -1.01 -5.10 -4.45
CA GLU A 289 -0.04 -5.19 -3.36
C GLU A 289 0.08 -3.85 -2.65
N LEU A 290 0.18 -3.87 -1.32
CA LEU A 290 0.70 -2.77 -0.51
C LEU A 290 2.12 -3.15 -0.11
N LYS A 291 3.11 -2.44 -0.65
CA LYS A 291 4.54 -2.72 -0.47
C LYS A 291 5.01 -2.32 0.93
N ASP A 292 6.28 -2.64 1.22
CA ASP A 292 6.90 -2.37 2.50
C ASP A 292 6.77 -0.89 2.90
N TYR A 293 6.46 -0.64 4.16
CA TYR A 293 6.45 0.69 4.78
C TYR A 293 5.47 1.70 4.16
N THR A 294 4.52 1.26 3.31
CA THR A 294 3.63 2.16 2.54
C THR A 294 3.02 3.26 3.40
N PHE A 295 2.54 2.95 4.61
CA PHE A 295 1.93 3.91 5.56
C PHE A 295 2.67 3.97 6.89
N LEU A 296 3.94 3.54 6.93
CA LEU A 296 4.75 3.61 8.16
C LEU A 296 4.76 5.03 8.73
N LEU A 297 4.62 5.17 10.06
CA LEU A 297 4.63 6.45 10.78
C LEU A 297 3.48 7.43 10.43
N CYS A 298 2.46 7.01 9.70
CA CYS A 298 1.27 7.84 9.42
C CYS A 298 0.41 8.01 10.69
N ALA A 299 0.90 8.81 11.64
CA ALA A 299 0.31 8.96 12.98
C ALA A 299 -1.12 9.52 13.01
N ASN A 300 -1.60 10.10 11.91
CA ASN A 300 -2.94 10.66 11.78
C ASN A 300 -3.90 9.77 10.98
N LEU A 301 -3.43 8.60 10.47
CA LEU A 301 -4.22 7.74 9.59
C LEU A 301 -5.30 6.99 10.38
N GLU A 302 -6.55 7.38 10.19
CA GLU A 302 -7.72 6.83 10.90
C GLU A 302 -8.49 5.81 10.05
N SER A 303 -8.38 5.88 8.71
CA SER A 303 -9.15 5.00 7.82
C SER A 303 -8.41 4.66 6.54
N VAL A 304 -8.36 3.38 6.19
CA VAL A 304 -7.90 2.91 4.87
C VAL A 304 -8.93 1.95 4.30
N THR A 305 -9.46 2.28 3.11
CA THR A 305 -10.32 1.37 2.36
C THR A 305 -9.45 0.54 1.41
N ILE A 306 -9.45 -0.78 1.58
CA ILE A 306 -8.60 -1.71 0.85
C ILE A 306 -9.48 -2.62 -0.02
N PRO A 307 -9.31 -2.60 -1.36
CA PRO A 307 -10.09 -3.43 -2.26
C PRO A 307 -9.70 -4.91 -2.13
N ALA A 308 -10.59 -5.79 -2.59
CA ALA A 308 -10.36 -7.23 -2.57
C ALA A 308 -9.22 -7.68 -3.53
N SER A 309 -8.78 -6.81 -4.44
CA SER A 309 -7.65 -7.04 -5.35
C SER A 309 -6.30 -7.11 -4.63
N VAL A 310 -6.15 -6.43 -3.47
CA VAL A 310 -4.90 -6.46 -2.71
C VAL A 310 -4.71 -7.86 -2.11
N ALA A 311 -3.74 -8.59 -2.66
CA ALA A 311 -3.43 -9.97 -2.32
C ALA A 311 -2.19 -10.12 -1.44
N THR A 312 -1.30 -9.12 -1.42
CA THR A 312 -0.05 -9.15 -0.66
C THR A 312 0.18 -7.86 0.12
N PHE A 313 0.82 -8.01 1.28
CA PHE A 313 1.23 -6.92 2.16
C PHE A 313 2.71 -7.09 2.47
N GLY A 314 3.47 -6.01 2.32
CA GLY A 314 4.87 -5.93 2.66
C GLY A 314 5.11 -5.84 4.17
N GLU A 315 6.36 -5.57 4.54
CA GLU A 315 6.76 -5.37 5.94
C GLU A 315 6.27 -4.01 6.47
N ASP A 316 5.86 -3.96 7.73
CA ASP A 316 5.54 -2.74 8.48
C ASP A 316 4.60 -1.73 7.79
N VAL A 317 3.66 -2.21 6.97
CA VAL A 317 2.76 -1.36 6.16
C VAL A 317 2.02 -0.33 7.01
N PHE A 318 1.54 -0.70 8.21
CA PHE A 318 0.78 0.15 9.13
C PHE A 318 1.45 0.33 10.50
N THR A 319 2.76 0.14 10.60
CA THR A 319 3.50 0.30 11.86
C THR A 319 3.56 1.79 12.24
N GLU A 320 3.40 2.11 13.54
CA GLU A 320 3.39 3.48 14.08
C GLU A 320 2.32 4.40 13.41
N THR A 321 1.20 3.85 12.97
CA THR A 321 0.02 4.60 12.54
C THR A 321 -0.84 5.05 13.73
N SER A 322 -2.00 5.67 13.49
CA SER A 322 -2.95 6.05 14.54
C SER A 322 -3.43 4.83 15.33
N GLU A 323 -3.54 4.96 16.66
CA GLU A 323 -4.21 3.96 17.52
C GLU A 323 -5.71 3.81 17.15
N ASP A 324 -6.27 4.79 16.44
CA ASP A 324 -7.65 4.82 15.97
C ASP A 324 -7.84 4.27 14.56
N LEU A 325 -6.78 3.74 13.94
CA LEU A 325 -6.85 3.18 12.58
C LEU A 325 -7.92 2.08 12.46
N VAL A 326 -8.74 2.20 11.43
CA VAL A 326 -9.72 1.19 11.00
C VAL A 326 -9.48 0.85 9.53
N LEU A 327 -9.25 -0.41 9.23
CA LEU A 327 -9.19 -0.90 7.85
C LEU A 327 -10.60 -1.25 7.38
N ARG A 328 -11.06 -0.64 6.29
CA ARG A 328 -12.32 -0.99 5.64
C ARG A 328 -12.02 -2.02 4.55
N VAL A 329 -12.51 -3.23 4.72
CA VAL A 329 -12.09 -4.41 3.94
C VAL A 329 -13.28 -5.24 3.51
N TYR A 330 -13.12 -6.05 2.46
CA TYR A 330 -14.15 -7.00 2.02
C TYR A 330 -14.03 -8.31 2.79
N GLU A 331 -15.18 -8.93 3.06
CA GLU A 331 -15.23 -10.24 3.72
C GLU A 331 -14.43 -11.30 2.95
N GLY A 332 -13.62 -12.06 3.67
CA GLY A 332 -12.77 -13.13 3.11
C GLY A 332 -11.58 -12.64 2.28
N SER A 333 -11.33 -11.32 2.24
CA SER A 333 -10.17 -10.75 1.55
C SER A 333 -8.86 -11.00 2.31
N GLN A 334 -7.73 -10.86 1.61
CA GLN A 334 -6.41 -10.88 2.26
C GLN A 334 -6.23 -9.69 3.22
N ALA A 335 -6.88 -8.57 2.93
CA ALA A 335 -6.86 -7.40 3.81
C ALA A 335 -7.56 -7.66 5.15
N GLU A 336 -8.68 -8.39 5.15
CA GLU A 336 -9.32 -8.83 6.39
C GLU A 336 -8.40 -9.77 7.19
N ALA A 337 -7.79 -10.75 6.51
CA ALA A 337 -6.85 -11.67 7.15
C ALA A 337 -5.64 -10.93 7.74
N TYR A 338 -5.09 -9.97 7.03
CA TYR A 338 -3.98 -9.12 7.48
C TYR A 338 -4.37 -8.28 8.72
N ALA A 339 -5.55 -7.66 8.71
CA ALA A 339 -6.05 -6.88 9.85
C ALA A 339 -6.16 -7.76 11.12
N ILE A 340 -6.71 -8.97 10.98
CA ILE A 340 -6.83 -9.94 12.07
C ILE A 340 -5.45 -10.36 12.61
N GLU A 341 -4.53 -10.72 11.71
CA GLU A 341 -3.19 -11.20 12.07
C GLU A 341 -2.39 -10.14 12.84
N ASN A 342 -2.51 -8.87 12.42
CA ASN A 342 -1.78 -7.76 13.02
C ASN A 342 -2.56 -7.05 14.14
N GLY A 343 -3.77 -7.49 14.46
CA GLY A 343 -4.58 -6.91 15.54
C GLY A 343 -5.07 -5.49 15.24
N ILE A 344 -5.20 -5.12 13.96
CA ILE A 344 -5.70 -3.82 13.52
C ILE A 344 -7.23 -3.88 13.48
N ARG A 345 -7.90 -2.83 13.98
CA ARG A 345 -9.37 -2.72 13.89
C ARG A 345 -9.81 -2.70 12.43
N TYR A 346 -10.90 -3.38 12.12
CA TYR A 346 -11.45 -3.36 10.78
C TYR A 346 -12.98 -3.32 10.76
N GLU A 347 -13.52 -2.82 9.67
CA GLU A 347 -14.93 -2.82 9.33
C GLU A 347 -15.12 -3.52 7.98
N LEU A 348 -16.17 -4.33 7.88
CA LEU A 348 -16.51 -4.94 6.60
C LEU A 348 -17.22 -3.91 5.71
N ILE A 349 -16.75 -3.81 4.48
CA ILE A 349 -17.43 -3.02 3.45
C ILE A 349 -18.71 -3.77 3.08
N VAL A 350 -19.84 -3.11 3.32
CA VAL A 350 -21.15 -3.52 2.83
C VAL A 350 -21.48 -2.54 1.71
N ASP A 351 -21.44 -3.00 0.48
CA ASP A 351 -21.81 -2.16 -0.67
C ASP A 351 -23.34 -1.96 -0.72
N ASP A 352 -23.82 -0.89 -0.13
CA ASP A 352 -25.24 -0.52 -0.21
C ASP A 352 -25.69 -0.14 -1.64
N ASP A 353 -24.75 0.15 -2.56
CA ASP A 353 -25.00 0.59 -3.94
C ASP A 353 -24.32 -0.30 -5.02
N ALA A 354 -23.73 -1.45 -4.68
CA ALA A 354 -23.02 -2.28 -5.64
C ALA A 354 -23.97 -2.92 -6.65
N VAL A 355 -24.00 -2.38 -7.83
CA VAL A 355 -24.50 -3.10 -9.01
C VAL A 355 -23.42 -4.09 -9.42
N PHE A 356 -23.55 -5.34 -9.00
CA PHE A 356 -22.62 -6.41 -9.38
C PHE A 356 -22.63 -6.58 -10.90
N SER A 357 -21.45 -6.52 -11.52
CA SER A 357 -21.28 -6.60 -12.98
C SER A 357 -21.61 -7.99 -13.56
N ASP A 358 -21.62 -9.01 -12.72
CA ASP A 358 -21.92 -10.41 -13.08
C ASP A 358 -23.36 -10.82 -12.81
N ILE A 359 -24.24 -9.86 -12.47
CA ILE A 359 -25.69 -10.06 -12.35
C ILE A 359 -26.44 -9.00 -13.16
N SER A 360 -27.59 -9.36 -13.67
CA SER A 360 -28.46 -8.51 -14.47
C SER A 360 -29.86 -8.46 -13.86
N GLU A 361 -30.57 -7.34 -14.03
CA GLU A 361 -31.98 -7.21 -13.62
C GLU A 361 -32.91 -8.29 -14.22
N ASN A 362 -32.46 -8.93 -15.31
CA ASN A 362 -33.18 -10.03 -15.95
C ASN A 362 -32.87 -11.41 -15.34
N ASP A 363 -31.92 -11.50 -14.45
CA ASP A 363 -31.57 -12.76 -13.79
C ASP A 363 -32.66 -13.15 -12.79
N TRP A 364 -32.98 -14.44 -12.76
CA TRP A 364 -34.06 -14.99 -11.93
C TRP A 364 -33.80 -14.88 -10.42
N PHE A 365 -32.57 -14.52 -10.04
CA PHE A 365 -32.12 -14.32 -8.65
C PHE A 365 -31.80 -12.85 -8.32
N TYR A 366 -31.94 -11.92 -9.27
CA TYR A 366 -31.52 -10.52 -9.10
C TYR A 366 -32.08 -9.87 -7.82
N ASN A 367 -33.39 -9.89 -7.65
CA ASN A 367 -34.05 -9.25 -6.50
C ASN A 367 -33.67 -9.90 -5.17
N GLU A 368 -33.34 -11.18 -5.18
CA GLU A 368 -32.94 -11.92 -3.99
C GLU A 368 -31.48 -11.61 -3.60
N VAL A 369 -30.61 -11.50 -4.59
CA VAL A 369 -29.22 -11.11 -4.37
C VAL A 369 -29.14 -9.68 -3.85
N MET A 370 -29.85 -8.74 -4.50
CA MET A 370 -29.88 -7.35 -4.05
C MET A 370 -30.45 -7.23 -2.62
N TYR A 371 -31.51 -7.98 -2.30
CA TYR A 371 -32.08 -7.98 -0.96
C TYR A 371 -31.10 -8.45 0.13
N VAL A 372 -30.41 -9.59 -0.08
CA VAL A 372 -29.48 -10.11 0.94
C VAL A 372 -28.22 -9.26 1.04
N ASN A 373 -27.85 -8.57 -0.04
CA ASN A 373 -26.75 -7.62 -0.03
C ASN A 373 -27.12 -6.36 0.75
N GLU A 374 -28.25 -5.72 0.43
CA GLU A 374 -28.78 -4.53 1.14
C GLU A 374 -28.95 -4.77 2.64
N LYS A 375 -29.33 -5.99 3.03
CA LYS A 375 -29.43 -6.40 4.45
C LYS A 375 -28.09 -6.74 5.09
N GLY A 376 -26.97 -6.66 4.37
CA GLY A 376 -25.65 -7.04 4.87
C GLY A 376 -25.48 -8.53 5.19
N LEU A 377 -26.40 -9.39 4.71
CA LEU A 377 -26.38 -10.82 5.01
C LEU A 377 -25.41 -11.59 4.11
N MET A 378 -25.34 -11.20 2.83
CA MET A 378 -24.39 -11.72 1.85
C MET A 378 -23.76 -10.57 1.08
N THR A 379 -22.43 -10.52 1.05
CA THR A 379 -21.66 -9.54 0.29
C THR A 379 -21.19 -10.11 -1.05
N GLY A 380 -20.65 -9.28 -1.93
CA GLY A 380 -19.95 -9.73 -3.14
C GLY A 380 -18.71 -10.58 -2.82
N MET A 381 -18.17 -11.26 -3.82
CA MET A 381 -16.83 -11.86 -3.76
C MET A 381 -15.75 -10.77 -3.85
N ASN A 382 -16.10 -9.64 -4.44
CA ASN A 382 -15.38 -8.37 -4.48
C ASN A 382 -16.39 -7.25 -4.75
N ALA A 383 -15.91 -6.00 -4.93
CA ALA A 383 -16.75 -4.82 -5.11
C ALA A 383 -17.73 -4.91 -6.29
N THR A 384 -17.36 -5.62 -7.35
CA THR A 384 -18.11 -5.65 -8.62
C THR A 384 -18.66 -7.03 -8.99
N THR A 385 -18.35 -8.09 -8.22
CA THR A 385 -18.70 -9.48 -8.57
C THR A 385 -19.39 -10.17 -7.40
N PHE A 386 -20.61 -10.64 -7.59
CA PHE A 386 -21.34 -11.45 -6.60
C PHE A 386 -20.95 -12.92 -6.65
N GLY A 387 -20.62 -13.48 -7.82
CA GLY A 387 -20.37 -14.91 -8.03
C GLY A 387 -21.64 -15.77 -7.91
N PRO A 388 -22.75 -15.48 -8.62
CA PRO A 388 -24.05 -16.11 -8.37
C PRO A 388 -24.05 -17.63 -8.55
N TYR A 389 -23.17 -18.13 -9.41
CA TYR A 389 -23.03 -19.57 -9.70
C TYR A 389 -21.93 -20.27 -8.91
N GLU A 390 -21.14 -19.52 -8.16
CA GLU A 390 -20.11 -20.08 -7.28
C GLU A 390 -20.75 -20.85 -6.10
N THR A 391 -20.01 -21.81 -5.58
CA THR A 391 -20.49 -22.63 -4.45
C THR A 391 -20.26 -21.90 -3.13
N LEU A 392 -21.18 -22.09 -2.19
CA LEU A 392 -21.05 -21.56 -0.84
C LEU A 392 -20.42 -22.60 0.09
N SER A 393 -19.45 -22.19 0.92
CA SER A 393 -18.89 -23.07 1.93
C SER A 393 -19.76 -23.16 3.19
N ARG A 394 -19.55 -24.19 4.00
CA ARG A 394 -20.22 -24.35 5.31
C ARG A 394 -19.88 -23.21 6.26
N ALA A 395 -18.64 -22.71 6.24
CA ALA A 395 -18.22 -21.56 7.05
C ALA A 395 -18.93 -20.28 6.61
N GLN A 396 -19.01 -20.01 5.30
CA GLN A 396 -19.75 -18.85 4.77
C GLN A 396 -21.23 -18.89 5.19
N PHE A 397 -21.85 -20.07 5.18
CA PHE A 397 -23.25 -20.17 5.60
C PHE A 397 -23.41 -19.94 7.11
N ALA A 398 -22.45 -20.38 7.93
CA ALA A 398 -22.45 -20.06 9.37
C ALA A 398 -22.33 -18.56 9.62
N VAL A 399 -21.50 -17.84 8.84
CA VAL A 399 -21.38 -16.37 8.90
C VAL A 399 -22.68 -15.68 8.54
N ILE A 400 -23.40 -16.13 7.52
CA ILE A 400 -24.72 -15.58 7.17
C ILE A 400 -25.68 -15.68 8.36
N LEU A 401 -25.77 -16.85 9.02
CA LEU A 401 -26.63 -17.02 10.19
C LEU A 401 -26.16 -16.19 11.39
N HIS A 402 -24.86 -15.98 11.53
CA HIS A 402 -24.28 -15.15 12.57
C HIS A 402 -24.65 -13.67 12.36
N ARG A 403 -24.59 -13.19 11.11
CA ARG A 403 -25.06 -11.85 10.71
C ARG A 403 -26.55 -11.65 10.94
N MET A 404 -27.38 -12.64 10.62
CA MET A 404 -28.80 -12.61 10.94
C MET A 404 -29.07 -12.52 12.45
N ASN A 405 -28.11 -12.87 13.28
CA ASN A 405 -28.20 -12.74 14.74
C ASN A 405 -27.33 -11.61 15.32
N GLU A 406 -27.09 -10.54 14.53
CA GLU A 406 -26.37 -9.32 14.97
C GLU A 406 -24.93 -9.58 15.45
N THR A 407 -24.24 -10.55 14.86
CA THR A 407 -22.81 -10.84 15.06
C THR A 407 -22.33 -10.85 16.52
N PRO A 408 -22.88 -11.71 17.41
CA PRO A 408 -22.48 -11.74 18.80
C PRO A 408 -21.02 -12.16 18.98
N GLU A 409 -20.26 -11.38 19.71
CA GLU A 409 -18.87 -11.70 20.05
C GLU A 409 -18.70 -13.04 20.75
N MET A 410 -17.62 -13.74 20.42
CA MET A 410 -17.30 -15.04 20.99
C MET A 410 -15.90 -15.08 21.63
N THR A 411 -15.80 -15.59 22.84
CA THR A 411 -14.50 -15.97 23.38
C THR A 411 -14.02 -17.23 22.69
N TYR A 412 -12.85 -17.19 22.08
CA TYR A 412 -12.28 -18.34 21.40
C TYR A 412 -12.15 -19.57 22.31
N MET A 413 -12.64 -20.70 21.82
CA MET A 413 -12.45 -22.02 22.42
C MET A 413 -12.12 -23.02 21.29
N PRO A 414 -11.04 -23.79 21.38
CA PRO A 414 -10.63 -24.73 20.34
C PRO A 414 -11.61 -25.93 20.25
N THR A 415 -12.73 -25.68 19.58
CA THR A 415 -13.84 -26.67 19.44
C THR A 415 -13.62 -27.60 18.25
N PHE A 416 -13.13 -27.07 17.14
CA PHE A 416 -12.86 -27.82 15.91
C PHE A 416 -11.43 -27.59 15.46
N PRO A 417 -10.69 -28.64 15.01
CA PRO A 417 -9.29 -28.50 14.56
C PRO A 417 -9.10 -27.58 13.35
N ASP A 418 -10.13 -27.43 12.50
CA ASP A 418 -10.17 -26.59 11.31
C ASP A 418 -10.81 -25.21 11.53
N VAL A 419 -10.99 -24.81 12.79
CA VAL A 419 -11.49 -23.50 13.19
C VAL A 419 -10.46 -22.85 14.12
N PRO A 420 -9.37 -22.30 13.58
CA PRO A 420 -8.36 -21.61 14.39
C PRO A 420 -8.89 -20.27 14.92
N SER A 421 -8.16 -19.66 15.87
CA SER A 421 -8.49 -18.33 16.39
C SER A 421 -8.23 -17.25 15.34
N GLY A 422 -9.08 -16.23 15.30
CA GLY A 422 -8.83 -15.01 14.52
C GLY A 422 -9.16 -15.10 13.03
N TYR A 423 -9.79 -16.18 12.55
CA TYR A 423 -10.26 -16.25 11.16
C TYR A 423 -11.65 -15.62 11.03
N TRP A 424 -11.96 -15.11 9.86
CA TRP A 424 -13.22 -14.41 9.54
C TRP A 424 -14.49 -15.23 9.88
N PHE A 425 -14.42 -16.54 9.92
CA PHE A 425 -15.52 -17.43 10.26
C PHE A 425 -15.49 -17.92 11.72
N THR A 426 -14.43 -17.64 12.48
CA THR A 426 -14.20 -18.24 13.81
C THR A 426 -15.37 -18.01 14.74
N ASP A 427 -15.74 -16.77 14.96
CA ASP A 427 -16.83 -16.40 15.89
C ASP A 427 -18.17 -16.95 15.43
N ALA A 428 -18.43 -16.90 14.12
CA ALA A 428 -19.65 -17.43 13.55
C ALA A 428 -19.80 -18.95 13.77
N VAL A 429 -18.74 -19.71 13.54
CA VAL A 429 -18.76 -21.17 13.74
C VAL A 429 -18.85 -21.53 15.22
N LEU A 430 -18.11 -20.85 16.09
CA LEU A 430 -18.16 -21.08 17.54
C LEU A 430 -19.52 -20.72 18.13
N TRP A 431 -20.09 -19.58 17.71
CA TRP A 431 -21.44 -19.20 18.09
C TRP A 431 -22.48 -20.22 17.62
N ALA A 432 -22.44 -20.61 16.34
CA ALA A 432 -23.38 -21.58 15.79
C ALA A 432 -23.29 -22.94 16.49
N ASN A 433 -22.07 -23.33 16.91
CA ASN A 433 -21.88 -24.53 17.72
C ASN A 433 -22.47 -24.39 19.14
N LYS A 434 -22.18 -23.30 19.83
CA LYS A 434 -22.71 -22.97 21.15
C LYS A 434 -24.25 -22.91 21.16
N ALA A 435 -24.82 -22.35 20.07
CA ALA A 435 -26.26 -22.27 19.85
C ALA A 435 -26.89 -23.61 19.39
N ASN A 436 -26.12 -24.70 19.27
CA ASN A 436 -26.53 -26.01 18.75
C ASN A 436 -27.08 -25.95 17.30
N ILE A 437 -26.70 -24.96 16.52
CA ILE A 437 -27.04 -24.83 15.09
C ILE A 437 -26.16 -25.78 14.27
N VAL A 438 -24.87 -25.90 14.63
CA VAL A 438 -23.92 -26.83 14.00
C VAL A 438 -23.26 -27.75 15.01
N THR A 439 -22.85 -28.94 14.56
CA THR A 439 -22.23 -29.97 15.43
C THR A 439 -20.90 -30.48 14.87
N GLY A 440 -20.47 -30.04 13.68
CA GLY A 440 -19.34 -30.65 12.98
C GLY A 440 -19.60 -32.08 12.45
N TYR A 441 -18.58 -32.69 11.90
CA TYR A 441 -18.60 -34.05 11.39
C TYR A 441 -18.17 -35.08 12.45
N SER A 442 -18.38 -36.36 12.16
CA SER A 442 -18.00 -37.45 13.06
C SER A 442 -16.48 -37.59 13.28
N ASN A 443 -15.66 -37.00 12.40
CA ASN A 443 -14.20 -36.95 12.52
C ASN A 443 -13.70 -35.80 13.42
N GLY A 444 -14.61 -34.98 13.96
CA GLY A 444 -14.31 -33.86 14.84
C GLY A 444 -14.01 -32.54 14.12
N TYR A 445 -14.04 -32.48 12.79
CA TYR A 445 -13.87 -31.26 12.01
C TYR A 445 -15.20 -30.56 11.74
N PHE A 446 -15.17 -29.24 11.55
CA PHE A 446 -16.33 -28.50 11.10
C PHE A 446 -16.55 -28.64 9.59
N GLY A 447 -15.46 -28.65 8.80
CA GLY A 447 -15.48 -28.63 7.34
C GLY A 447 -15.62 -27.21 6.81
N THR A 448 -14.72 -26.31 7.21
CA THR A 448 -14.81 -24.86 6.92
C THR A 448 -14.86 -24.55 5.45
N SER A 449 -14.09 -25.26 4.62
CA SER A 449 -14.00 -25.11 3.17
C SER A 449 -14.95 -26.01 2.39
N ASP A 450 -15.67 -26.92 3.04
CA ASP A 450 -16.55 -27.86 2.35
C ASP A 450 -17.77 -27.13 1.79
N ALA A 451 -18.08 -27.38 0.52
CA ALA A 451 -19.29 -26.85 -0.09
C ALA A 451 -20.55 -27.35 0.63
N ILE A 452 -21.46 -26.43 0.96
CA ILE A 452 -22.67 -26.79 1.73
C ILE A 452 -23.72 -27.43 0.82
N THR A 453 -24.30 -28.54 1.27
CA THR A 453 -25.43 -29.17 0.58
C THR A 453 -26.76 -28.53 0.98
N ARG A 454 -27.76 -28.66 0.11
CA ARG A 454 -29.11 -28.11 0.35
C ARG A 454 -29.76 -28.71 1.62
N GLU A 455 -29.56 -30.00 1.92
CA GLU A 455 -30.04 -30.61 3.14
C GLU A 455 -29.29 -30.17 4.41
N GLN A 456 -27.98 -29.88 4.30
CA GLN A 456 -27.20 -29.28 5.39
C GLN A 456 -27.64 -27.85 5.68
N MET A 457 -27.89 -27.05 4.63
CA MET A 457 -28.42 -25.70 4.76
C MET A 457 -29.79 -25.71 5.45
N ALA A 458 -30.70 -26.58 5.00
CA ALA A 458 -32.01 -26.73 5.64
C ALA A 458 -31.89 -27.09 7.12
N LEU A 459 -30.95 -27.97 7.49
CA LEU A 459 -30.73 -28.37 8.87
C LEU A 459 -30.20 -27.21 9.74
N MET A 460 -29.25 -26.44 9.24
CA MET A 460 -28.73 -25.30 9.96
C MET A 460 -29.81 -24.24 10.16
N MET A 461 -30.59 -23.92 9.15
CA MET A 461 -31.71 -22.97 9.24
C MET A 461 -32.83 -23.45 10.18
N TYR A 462 -33.16 -24.71 10.16
CA TYR A 462 -34.15 -25.29 11.07
C TYR A 462 -33.73 -25.18 12.53
N ARG A 463 -32.44 -25.44 12.80
CA ARG A 463 -31.88 -25.28 14.13
C ARG A 463 -31.78 -23.81 14.55
N TYR A 464 -31.46 -22.92 13.61
CA TYR A 464 -31.48 -21.47 13.83
C TYR A 464 -32.90 -21.00 14.18
N ALA A 465 -33.92 -21.44 13.43
CA ALA A 465 -35.30 -21.12 13.75
C ALA A 465 -35.71 -21.59 15.16
N LYS A 466 -35.26 -22.78 15.58
CA LYS A 466 -35.47 -23.25 16.96
C LYS A 466 -34.72 -22.41 18.00
N TYR A 467 -33.51 -21.98 17.69
CA TYR A 467 -32.71 -21.10 18.56
C TYR A 467 -33.39 -19.75 18.76
N LYS A 468 -33.97 -19.19 17.71
CA LYS A 468 -34.76 -17.92 17.74
C LYS A 468 -36.18 -18.11 18.27
N GLU A 469 -36.56 -19.31 18.70
CA GLU A 469 -37.91 -19.64 19.15
C GLU A 469 -39.01 -19.41 18.12
N TYR A 470 -38.66 -19.41 16.82
CA TYR A 470 -39.64 -19.32 15.75
C TYR A 470 -40.48 -20.59 15.62
N SER A 471 -41.69 -20.45 15.09
CA SER A 471 -42.55 -21.62 14.87
C SER A 471 -41.95 -22.52 13.79
N VAL A 472 -41.63 -23.76 14.17
CA VAL A 472 -41.16 -24.80 13.26
C VAL A 472 -42.23 -25.77 12.80
N GLY A 473 -43.47 -25.38 12.85
CA GLY A 473 -44.62 -26.12 12.29
C GLY A 473 -44.65 -26.09 10.76
N GLY A 474 -45.74 -26.67 10.17
CA GLY A 474 -45.96 -26.65 8.73
C GLY A 474 -45.17 -27.65 7.90
N ALA A 475 -44.62 -28.69 8.53
CA ALA A 475 -43.92 -29.76 7.81
C ALA A 475 -44.86 -30.47 6.79
N THR A 476 -44.29 -30.80 5.64
CA THR A 476 -44.99 -31.51 4.56
C THR A 476 -44.24 -32.77 4.15
N ASP A 477 -44.93 -33.69 3.48
CA ASP A 477 -44.27 -34.84 2.88
C ASP A 477 -43.52 -34.46 1.60
N PHE A 478 -42.71 -35.39 1.09
CA PHE A 478 -41.93 -35.23 -0.12
C PHE A 478 -42.58 -35.86 -1.38
N SER A 479 -43.84 -36.24 -1.32
CA SER A 479 -44.50 -37.05 -2.36
C SER A 479 -44.46 -36.44 -3.77
N ARG A 480 -44.31 -35.11 -3.87
CA ARG A 480 -44.14 -34.41 -5.15
C ARG A 480 -42.75 -34.48 -5.78
N PHE A 481 -41.72 -34.90 -5.00
CA PHE A 481 -40.33 -34.93 -5.46
C PHE A 481 -39.89 -36.32 -5.86
N THR A 482 -39.38 -36.48 -7.06
CA THR A 482 -38.95 -37.77 -7.61
C THR A 482 -37.69 -38.34 -6.95
N ASP A 483 -36.93 -37.50 -6.28
CA ASP A 483 -35.65 -37.80 -5.63
C ASP A 483 -35.71 -37.66 -4.09
N ALA A 484 -36.90 -37.63 -3.51
CA ALA A 484 -37.11 -37.51 -2.07
C ALA A 484 -36.42 -38.60 -1.23
N TRP A 485 -36.21 -39.77 -1.82
CA TRP A 485 -35.52 -40.88 -1.18
C TRP A 485 -34.03 -40.63 -0.91
N LYS A 486 -33.43 -39.59 -1.55
CA LYS A 486 -32.05 -39.17 -1.34
C LYS A 486 -31.86 -38.34 -0.07
N VAL A 487 -32.93 -37.85 0.56
CA VAL A 487 -32.84 -37.08 1.81
C VAL A 487 -32.25 -37.94 2.93
N SER A 488 -31.15 -37.46 3.47
CA SER A 488 -30.47 -38.14 4.59
C SER A 488 -31.35 -38.15 5.84
N SER A 489 -31.25 -39.22 6.64
CA SER A 489 -32.06 -39.40 7.85
C SER A 489 -31.88 -38.24 8.85
N PHE A 490 -30.67 -37.68 8.96
CA PHE A 490 -30.37 -36.55 9.86
C PHE A 490 -31.05 -35.24 9.43
N ALA A 491 -31.36 -35.06 8.16
CA ALA A 491 -31.92 -33.83 7.61
C ALA A 491 -33.45 -33.93 7.33
N LYS A 492 -34.05 -35.07 7.51
CA LYS A 492 -35.43 -35.35 7.09
C LYS A 492 -36.44 -34.37 7.68
N GLU A 493 -36.41 -34.12 8.98
CA GLU A 493 -37.33 -33.19 9.66
C GLU A 493 -37.12 -31.77 9.19
N ALA A 494 -35.85 -31.33 9.06
CA ALA A 494 -35.48 -30.00 8.61
C ALA A 494 -35.93 -29.75 7.16
N MET A 495 -35.72 -30.72 6.27
CA MET A 495 -36.17 -30.62 4.87
C MET A 495 -37.69 -30.61 4.77
N GLN A 496 -38.43 -31.40 5.55
CA GLN A 496 -39.90 -31.37 5.60
C GLN A 496 -40.42 -30.00 6.05
N TRP A 497 -39.80 -29.43 7.08
CA TRP A 497 -40.07 -28.09 7.55
C TRP A 497 -39.78 -27.04 6.47
N ALA A 498 -38.57 -27.06 5.85
CA ALA A 498 -38.14 -26.07 4.87
C ALA A 498 -39.05 -26.07 3.62
N VAL A 499 -39.44 -27.26 3.15
CA VAL A 499 -40.38 -27.43 2.04
C VAL A 499 -41.79 -26.98 2.41
N GLY A 500 -42.27 -27.37 3.58
CA GLY A 500 -43.63 -27.07 4.05
C GLY A 500 -43.83 -25.59 4.32
N ASN A 501 -42.77 -24.87 4.63
CA ASN A 501 -42.75 -23.43 4.86
C ASN A 501 -42.35 -22.61 3.62
N GLY A 502 -42.15 -23.23 2.46
CA GLY A 502 -41.80 -22.55 1.22
C GLY A 502 -40.38 -21.99 1.14
N ILE A 503 -39.50 -22.32 2.11
CA ILE A 503 -38.12 -21.86 2.15
C ILE A 503 -37.33 -22.56 1.04
N ILE A 504 -37.54 -23.88 0.86
CA ILE A 504 -36.98 -24.67 -0.24
C ILE A 504 -38.14 -25.15 -1.12
N THR A 505 -38.16 -24.77 -2.40
CA THR A 505 -39.25 -25.07 -3.31
C THR A 505 -38.96 -26.18 -4.33
N GLY A 506 -37.70 -26.62 -4.43
CA GLY A 506 -37.26 -27.60 -5.42
C GLY A 506 -36.84 -26.99 -6.75
N LYS A 507 -36.15 -27.79 -7.57
CA LYS A 507 -35.67 -27.49 -8.92
C LYS A 507 -36.62 -28.10 -9.96
N SER A 508 -36.41 -27.79 -11.26
CA SER A 508 -37.14 -28.39 -12.39
C SER A 508 -38.67 -28.30 -12.18
N ASN A 509 -39.20 -27.08 -12.08
CA ASN A 509 -40.62 -26.81 -11.79
C ASN A 509 -41.17 -27.49 -10.51
N GLY A 510 -40.32 -27.64 -9.51
CA GLY A 510 -40.69 -28.16 -8.20
C GLY A 510 -40.79 -29.68 -8.12
N THR A 511 -40.22 -30.42 -9.08
CA THR A 511 -40.27 -31.90 -9.12
C THR A 511 -39.00 -32.59 -8.58
N ILE A 512 -37.89 -31.83 -8.43
CA ILE A 512 -36.58 -32.33 -7.93
C ILE A 512 -36.21 -31.54 -6.67
N LEU A 513 -35.98 -32.25 -5.57
CA LEU A 513 -35.57 -31.65 -4.29
C LEU A 513 -34.06 -31.35 -4.23
N ASP A 514 -33.27 -32.25 -4.81
CA ASP A 514 -31.81 -32.21 -4.87
C ASP A 514 -31.14 -32.02 -3.50
N PRO A 515 -31.44 -32.90 -2.51
CA PRO A 515 -31.03 -32.67 -1.11
C PRO A 515 -29.50 -32.67 -0.92
N GLN A 516 -28.79 -33.52 -1.67
CA GLN A 516 -27.33 -33.64 -1.61
C GLN A 516 -26.60 -32.74 -2.64
N GLY A 517 -27.34 -32.02 -3.46
CA GLY A 517 -26.81 -31.03 -4.37
C GLY A 517 -26.19 -29.86 -3.61
N ILE A 518 -25.06 -29.37 -4.13
CA ILE A 518 -24.38 -28.20 -3.60
C ILE A 518 -25.18 -26.94 -3.99
N ALA A 519 -25.40 -26.06 -3.04
CA ALA A 519 -26.08 -24.79 -3.30
C ALA A 519 -25.11 -23.76 -3.88
N SER A 520 -25.55 -23.06 -4.92
CA SER A 520 -24.86 -21.86 -5.39
C SER A 520 -25.17 -20.66 -4.49
N ARG A 521 -24.37 -19.60 -4.61
CA ARG A 521 -24.57 -18.35 -3.86
C ARG A 521 -25.95 -17.72 -4.18
N ALA A 522 -26.38 -17.75 -5.44
CA ALA A 522 -27.70 -17.28 -5.83
C ALA A 522 -28.84 -18.12 -5.22
N GLU A 523 -28.70 -19.45 -5.22
CA GLU A 523 -29.68 -20.33 -4.55
C GLU A 523 -29.76 -20.07 -3.05
N CYS A 524 -28.61 -19.78 -2.43
CA CYS A 524 -28.55 -19.42 -1.01
C CYS A 524 -29.27 -18.09 -0.74
N ALA A 525 -29.01 -17.04 -1.54
CA ALA A 525 -29.69 -15.76 -1.41
C ALA A 525 -31.23 -15.88 -1.41
N ILE A 526 -31.78 -16.69 -2.32
CA ILE A 526 -33.21 -16.96 -2.38
C ILE A 526 -33.73 -17.63 -1.11
N ILE A 527 -33.01 -18.63 -0.63
CA ILE A 527 -33.39 -19.39 0.56
C ILE A 527 -33.36 -18.49 1.81
N ILE A 528 -32.33 -17.67 1.95
CA ILE A 528 -32.18 -16.71 3.06
C ILE A 528 -33.28 -15.64 2.99
N LYS A 529 -33.52 -15.01 1.83
CA LYS A 529 -34.59 -14.01 1.69
C LYS A 529 -35.95 -14.57 2.12
N ARG A 530 -36.30 -15.75 1.62
CA ARG A 530 -37.57 -16.40 1.98
C ARG A 530 -37.69 -16.71 3.47
N PHE A 531 -36.59 -17.03 4.11
CA PHE A 531 -36.56 -17.24 5.55
C PHE A 531 -36.78 -15.93 6.30
N VAL A 532 -36.03 -14.88 5.96
CA VAL A 532 -36.11 -13.57 6.61
C VAL A 532 -37.51 -12.97 6.43
N GLU A 533 -38.07 -12.99 5.21
CA GLU A 533 -39.43 -12.51 4.94
C GLU A 533 -40.49 -13.24 5.74
N LYS A 534 -40.24 -14.50 6.09
CA LYS A 534 -41.19 -15.31 6.85
C LYS A 534 -41.15 -15.09 8.34
N TYR A 535 -39.95 -14.88 8.89
CA TYR A 535 -39.72 -14.98 10.35
C TYR A 535 -39.19 -13.71 10.99
N GLU A 536 -38.57 -12.81 10.22
CA GLU A 536 -37.87 -11.64 10.75
C GLU A 536 -38.46 -10.30 10.28
N ASN A 537 -39.48 -10.33 9.41
CA ASN A 537 -40.25 -9.15 8.96
C ASN A 537 -41.54 -8.96 9.74
#